data_6ba11a78c4e12d01014fc5f5bf74662a
#
_entry.id   6ba11a78c4e12d01014fc5f5bf74662a
#
_cell.length_a   1.000
_cell.length_b   1.000
_cell.length_c   1.000
_cell.angle_alpha   90.00
_cell.angle_beta   90.00
_cell.angle_gamma   90.00
#
_symmetry.space_group_name_H-M   'P 1'
#
loop_
_entity.id
_entity.type
_entity.pdbx_description
1 polymer ?
#
loop_
_entity_poly.entity_id
_entity_poly.type
_entity_poly.pdbx_seq_one_letter_code
_entity_poly.pdbx_strand_id
1 'polypeptide(L)'
;MTVGARDNPMAESSGRKGLPYAIPHRISVRFSACRVAGFIKKGWSPDEKYLLEDQDGRRFLLRISRSVGAVRRAETAYAMLAASFGGVRVPEPVETGSLADGSTFVLQTWLEGIPLDDVLSGMDVSSQRTIGEEAGGILKSIHAGSFTKPEHDWSYRMLRKLERHIKAYSESGLSLPWTEPALSCINDNLGLLTGRPSLPQHGDYHPGNMILGRDGRLGIVDFDRCDFGDPFEEFHRAAVFARPLSVNFVNGQIRSYFDGEPEDVFWRLLKLYLADIVMYSPIWAMPFGKDQVDIMMEYSKSVVEDFGGFKLDRPVWYEP
;
A
#
# COMPACT_ATOMS: atom_id res chain seq x y z
N MET A 1 -27.75 -2.87 4.62
CA MET A 1 -27.67 -1.55 5.28
C MET A 1 -26.63 -0.76 4.49
N THR A 2 -27.07 0.29 3.83
CA THR A 2 -26.26 1.17 2.99
C THR A 2 -25.22 1.89 3.86
N VAL A 3 -23.96 1.57 3.64
CA VAL A 3 -22.84 2.35 4.22
C VAL A 3 -22.85 3.71 3.53
N GLY A 4 -23.15 4.76 4.28
CA GLY A 4 -23.25 6.11 3.79
C GLY A 4 -21.94 6.56 3.12
N ALA A 5 -22.10 7.20 1.96
CA ALA A 5 -21.04 7.90 1.26
C ALA A 5 -20.33 8.84 2.24
N ARG A 6 -19.03 8.57 2.49
CA ARG A 6 -18.20 9.48 3.30
C ARG A 6 -17.82 10.65 2.42
N ASP A 7 -18.07 11.86 2.92
CA ASP A 7 -17.71 13.11 2.29
C ASP A 7 -16.25 13.09 1.82
N ASN A 8 -16.07 13.19 0.51
CA ASN A 8 -14.77 13.31 -0.15
C ASN A 8 -14.26 14.76 0.01
N PRO A 9 -13.19 15.03 0.79
CA PRO A 9 -12.69 16.40 0.97
C PRO A 9 -12.00 16.99 -0.27
N MET A 10 -12.06 16.33 -1.43
CA MET A 10 -11.43 16.77 -2.68
C MET A 10 -12.39 17.44 -3.67
N ALA A 11 -13.70 17.55 -3.37
CA ALA A 11 -14.72 18.05 -4.31
C ALA A 11 -15.11 19.53 -4.15
N GLU A 12 -14.38 20.34 -3.38
CA GLU A 12 -14.65 21.80 -3.34
C GLU A 12 -13.37 22.60 -3.43
N SER A 13 -13.02 23.11 -4.61
CA SER A 13 -12.45 24.46 -4.76
C SER A 13 -12.35 24.93 -6.21
N SER A 14 -13.47 25.29 -6.80
CA SER A 14 -13.51 26.32 -7.84
C SER A 14 -13.91 27.67 -7.19
N GLY A 15 -13.00 28.21 -6.42
CA GLY A 15 -13.18 29.52 -5.80
C GLY A 15 -11.86 30.00 -5.21
N ARG A 16 -11.28 31.08 -5.72
CA ARG A 16 -10.11 31.78 -5.19
C ARG A 16 -10.35 32.18 -3.71
N LYS A 17 -10.13 31.26 -2.78
CA LYS A 17 -9.86 31.55 -1.37
C LYS A 17 -8.43 31.15 -1.10
N GLY A 18 -7.61 32.07 -0.59
CA GLY A 18 -6.20 31.86 -0.29
C GLY A 18 -6.00 30.55 0.48
N LEU A 19 -4.96 29.79 0.11
CA LEU A 19 -4.59 28.53 0.75
C LEU A 19 -4.52 28.76 2.28
N PRO A 20 -5.17 27.91 3.10
CA PRO A 20 -5.25 28.09 4.54
C PRO A 20 -3.90 27.84 5.28
N TYR A 21 -2.83 27.56 4.54
CA TYR A 21 -1.49 27.32 5.08
C TYR A 21 -0.49 28.26 4.42
N ALA A 22 0.17 29.11 5.25
CA ALA A 22 1.34 29.85 4.79
C ALA A 22 2.39 28.83 4.29
N ILE A 23 2.83 28.99 3.05
CA ILE A 23 3.90 28.17 2.47
C ILE A 23 5.11 28.35 3.38
N PRO A 24 5.67 27.28 3.98
CA PRO A 24 6.88 27.41 4.76
C PRO A 24 7.96 28.11 3.93
N HIS A 25 8.60 29.15 4.47
CA HIS A 25 9.62 29.95 3.78
C HIS A 25 10.70 29.04 3.13
N ARG A 26 11.05 27.92 3.78
CA ARG A 26 11.99 26.91 3.27
C ARG A 26 11.60 26.33 1.91
N ILE A 27 10.28 26.19 1.62
CA ILE A 27 9.77 25.67 0.35
C ILE A 27 9.79 26.79 -0.70
N SER A 28 9.32 27.97 -0.36
CA SER A 28 9.25 29.10 -1.30
C SER A 28 10.61 29.56 -1.78
N VAL A 29 11.67 29.41 -0.98
CA VAL A 29 13.04 29.75 -1.39
C VAL A 29 13.64 28.65 -2.28
N ARG A 30 13.52 27.37 -1.87
CA ARG A 30 14.14 26.25 -2.59
C ARG A 30 13.46 25.96 -3.93
N PHE A 31 12.14 26.06 -3.97
CA PHE A 31 11.32 25.73 -5.15
C PHE A 31 10.64 26.99 -5.72
N SER A 32 11.38 28.11 -5.81
CA SER A 32 10.86 29.41 -6.25
C SER A 32 10.33 29.45 -7.69
N ALA A 33 10.73 28.48 -8.53
CA ALA A 33 10.20 28.30 -9.88
C ALA A 33 8.80 27.63 -9.91
N CYS A 34 8.33 27.10 -8.77
CA CYS A 34 7.04 26.43 -8.65
C CYS A 34 6.10 27.21 -7.72
N ARG A 35 4.81 27.14 -8.02
CA ARG A 35 3.76 27.51 -7.06
C ARG A 35 3.28 26.30 -6.28
N VAL A 36 2.88 26.47 -5.02
CA VAL A 36 2.18 25.42 -4.29
C VAL A 36 0.72 25.44 -4.73
N ALA A 37 0.29 24.37 -5.40
CA ALA A 37 -1.06 24.19 -5.89
C ALA A 37 -1.98 23.53 -4.84
N GLY A 38 -1.42 22.78 -3.87
CA GLY A 38 -2.20 22.13 -2.81
C GLY A 38 -1.35 21.49 -1.72
N PHE A 39 -2.02 21.06 -0.66
CA PHE A 39 -1.48 20.26 0.43
C PHE A 39 -2.24 18.95 0.52
N ILE A 40 -1.53 17.81 0.56
CA ILE A 40 -2.13 16.48 0.52
C ILE A 40 -2.13 15.89 1.94
N LYS A 41 -3.32 15.71 2.50
CA LYS A 41 -3.52 15.15 3.84
C LYS A 41 -3.76 13.64 3.83
N LYS A 42 -3.92 13.01 2.64
CA LYS A 42 -4.24 11.57 2.52
C LYS A 42 -3.06 10.72 3.00
N GLY A 43 -3.37 9.67 3.76
CA GLY A 43 -2.41 8.67 4.25
C GLY A 43 -2.01 8.85 5.72
N TRP A 44 -1.35 7.83 6.28
CA TRP A 44 -0.91 7.75 7.69
C TRP A 44 0.56 8.15 7.90
N SER A 45 1.21 8.72 6.89
CA SER A 45 2.58 9.21 7.03
C SER A 45 2.57 10.55 7.78
N PRO A 46 3.51 10.79 8.71
CA PRO A 46 3.70 12.09 9.34
C PRO A 46 4.37 13.12 8.41
N ASP A 47 4.68 12.73 7.18
CA ASP A 47 5.35 13.57 6.22
C ASP A 47 4.43 14.65 5.66
N GLU A 48 5.01 15.84 5.43
CA GLU A 48 4.32 16.92 4.73
C GLU A 48 4.35 16.66 3.22
N LYS A 49 3.19 16.69 2.55
CA LYS A 49 3.05 16.44 1.11
C LYS A 49 2.45 17.66 0.41
N TYR A 50 3.16 18.23 -0.54
CA TYR A 50 2.73 19.41 -1.30
C TYR A 50 2.63 19.08 -2.79
N LEU A 51 1.52 19.51 -3.41
CA LEU A 51 1.39 19.56 -4.85
C LEU A 51 2.01 20.87 -5.35
N LEU A 52 3.08 20.76 -6.13
CA LEU A 52 3.73 21.89 -6.79
C LEU A 52 3.35 21.93 -8.26
N GLU A 53 3.36 23.13 -8.84
CA GLU A 53 3.16 23.33 -10.27
C GLU A 53 4.17 24.37 -10.79
N ASP A 54 4.87 24.05 -11.88
CA ASP A 54 5.81 24.97 -12.50
C ASP A 54 5.13 25.95 -13.49
N GLN A 55 5.93 26.80 -14.12
CA GLN A 55 5.45 27.83 -15.05
C GLN A 55 4.85 27.24 -16.34
N ASP A 56 5.22 25.99 -16.68
CA ASP A 56 4.68 25.27 -17.83
C ASP A 56 3.43 24.43 -17.50
N GLY A 57 2.96 24.50 -16.23
CA GLY A 57 1.80 23.76 -15.76
C GLY A 57 2.10 22.29 -15.44
N ARG A 58 3.36 21.87 -15.41
CA ARG A 58 3.75 20.52 -14.99
C ARG A 58 3.62 20.41 -13.47
N ARG A 59 3.10 19.29 -13.00
CA ARG A 59 2.84 19.06 -11.59
C ARG A 59 3.84 18.07 -10.98
N PHE A 60 4.14 18.31 -9.70
CA PHE A 60 5.10 17.54 -8.91
C PHE A 60 4.56 17.27 -7.52
N LEU A 61 4.93 16.14 -6.93
CA LEU A 61 4.76 15.89 -5.51
C LEU A 61 6.07 16.21 -4.79
N LEU A 62 6.01 17.18 -3.89
CA LEU A 62 7.07 17.42 -2.92
C LEU A 62 6.68 16.77 -1.60
N ARG A 63 7.50 15.83 -1.14
CA ARG A 63 7.36 15.20 0.16
C ARG A 63 8.50 15.63 1.06
N ILE A 64 8.18 16.06 2.28
CA ILE A 64 9.16 16.48 3.29
C ILE A 64 9.03 15.57 4.48
N SER A 65 10.13 14.94 4.89
CA SER A 65 10.19 13.98 5.98
C SER A 65 11.25 14.37 7.01
N ARG A 66 10.93 14.14 8.28
CA ARG A 66 11.88 14.19 9.38
C ARG A 66 12.42 12.80 9.74
N SER A 67 11.96 11.77 9.04
CA SER A 67 12.39 10.39 9.27
C SER A 67 13.81 10.18 8.76
N VAL A 68 14.67 9.64 9.63
CA VAL A 68 16.02 9.20 9.23
C VAL A 68 15.91 8.14 8.12
N GLY A 69 16.65 8.34 7.02
CA GLY A 69 16.68 7.40 5.90
C GLY A 69 15.54 7.55 4.88
N ALA A 70 14.67 8.58 4.98
CA ALA A 70 13.62 8.81 3.98
C ALA A 70 14.17 8.97 2.56
N VAL A 71 15.24 9.73 2.37
CA VAL A 71 15.93 9.89 1.07
C VAL A 71 16.45 8.54 0.57
N ARG A 72 17.15 7.78 1.43
CA ARG A 72 17.69 6.47 1.05
C ARG A 72 16.59 5.49 0.63
N ARG A 73 15.44 5.49 1.32
CA ARG A 73 14.30 4.67 0.91
C ARG A 73 13.78 5.07 -0.46
N ALA A 74 13.64 6.38 -0.70
CA ALA A 74 13.22 6.90 -2.00
C ALA A 74 14.22 6.52 -3.10
N GLU A 75 15.51 6.69 -2.89
CA GLU A 75 16.55 6.30 -3.85
C GLU A 75 16.53 4.79 -4.14
N THR A 76 16.34 3.97 -3.10
CA THR A 76 16.18 2.52 -3.27
C THR A 76 14.93 2.20 -4.11
N ALA A 77 13.79 2.84 -3.80
CA ALA A 77 12.55 2.69 -4.56
C ALA A 77 12.75 3.05 -6.03
N TYR A 78 13.38 4.19 -6.32
CA TYR A 78 13.63 4.61 -7.70
C TYR A 78 14.60 3.70 -8.44
N ALA A 79 15.63 3.19 -7.77
CA ALA A 79 16.51 2.20 -8.37
C ALA A 79 15.76 0.91 -8.71
N MET A 80 14.84 0.49 -7.84
CA MET A 80 13.95 -0.66 -8.08
C MET A 80 13.04 -0.39 -9.28
N LEU A 81 12.43 0.79 -9.35
CA LEU A 81 11.56 1.19 -10.44
C LEU A 81 12.28 1.21 -11.79
N ALA A 82 13.46 1.82 -11.84
CA ALA A 82 14.26 1.92 -13.06
C ALA A 82 14.70 0.54 -13.62
N ALA A 83 14.91 -0.44 -12.74
CA ALA A 83 15.35 -1.78 -13.14
C ALA A 83 14.21 -2.73 -13.54
N SER A 84 12.95 -2.44 -13.14
CA SER A 84 11.84 -3.42 -13.23
C SER A 84 10.71 -3.05 -14.18
N PHE A 85 10.60 -1.79 -14.63
CA PHE A 85 9.31 -1.30 -15.15
C PHE A 85 9.36 -0.82 -16.61
N GLY A 86 9.49 -1.75 -17.55
CA GLY A 86 9.13 -1.46 -18.93
C GLY A 86 7.61 -1.27 -19.08
N GLY A 87 7.14 -0.01 -19.12
CA GLY A 87 5.76 0.33 -19.49
C GLY A 87 4.77 0.55 -18.34
N VAL A 88 5.16 0.39 -17.07
CA VAL A 88 4.32 0.77 -15.94
C VAL A 88 4.43 2.27 -15.66
N ARG A 89 3.30 2.95 -15.46
CA ARG A 89 3.26 4.37 -15.11
C ARG A 89 3.61 4.54 -13.62
N VAL A 90 4.73 5.16 -13.34
CA VAL A 90 5.20 5.45 -11.98
C VAL A 90 5.70 6.89 -11.89
N PRO A 91 5.73 7.52 -10.71
CA PRO A 91 6.36 8.82 -10.53
C PRO A 91 7.86 8.73 -10.84
N GLU A 92 8.37 9.71 -11.58
CA GLU A 92 9.81 9.82 -11.85
C GLU A 92 10.47 10.71 -10.79
N PRO A 93 11.64 10.33 -10.26
CA PRO A 93 12.38 11.17 -9.33
C PRO A 93 12.92 12.41 -10.07
N VAL A 94 12.75 13.56 -9.45
CA VAL A 94 13.26 14.83 -9.98
C VAL A 94 14.44 15.31 -9.14
N GLU A 95 14.28 15.33 -7.82
CA GLU A 95 15.33 15.79 -6.90
C GLU A 95 15.11 15.20 -5.50
N THR A 96 16.20 14.87 -4.83
CA THR A 96 16.21 14.52 -3.40
C THR A 96 17.24 15.37 -2.66
N GLY A 97 17.03 15.60 -1.38
CA GLY A 97 18.01 16.38 -0.60
C GLY A 97 17.55 16.72 0.81
N SER A 98 18.26 17.69 1.40
CA SER A 98 17.96 18.20 2.73
C SER A 98 17.61 19.67 2.70
N LEU A 99 16.71 20.08 3.58
CA LEU A 99 16.33 21.48 3.81
C LEU A 99 17.16 22.07 4.95
N ALA A 100 17.15 23.40 5.06
CA ALA A 100 17.94 24.13 6.06
C ALA A 100 17.61 23.79 7.53
N ASP A 101 16.41 23.26 7.79
CA ASP A 101 15.98 22.81 9.12
C ASP A 101 16.37 21.34 9.44
N GLY A 102 17.15 20.70 8.57
CA GLY A 102 17.59 19.32 8.73
C GLY A 102 16.56 18.27 8.28
N SER A 103 15.35 18.66 7.86
CA SER A 103 14.41 17.74 7.22
C SER A 103 14.91 17.34 5.82
N THR A 104 14.47 16.19 5.36
CA THR A 104 14.80 15.70 4.01
C THR A 104 13.60 15.86 3.09
N PHE A 105 13.83 15.97 1.78
CA PHE A 105 12.77 16.03 0.79
C PHE A 105 13.01 15.09 -0.38
N VAL A 106 11.89 14.71 -0.99
CA VAL A 106 11.81 14.01 -2.26
C VAL A 106 10.86 14.78 -3.17
N LEU A 107 11.32 15.22 -4.33
CA LEU A 107 10.53 15.80 -5.40
C LEU A 107 10.41 14.77 -6.51
N GLN A 108 9.18 14.48 -6.92
CA GLN A 108 8.87 13.53 -8.00
C GLN A 108 7.77 14.08 -8.90
N THR A 109 7.66 13.56 -10.12
CA THR A 109 6.57 13.91 -11.03
C THR A 109 5.22 13.50 -10.43
N TRP A 110 4.17 14.26 -10.77
CA TRP A 110 2.80 13.93 -10.41
C TRP A 110 2.19 12.99 -11.44
N LEU A 111 1.55 11.92 -11.01
CA LEU A 111 0.75 11.08 -11.89
C LEU A 111 -0.66 11.62 -12.03
N GLU A 112 -1.02 11.99 -13.25
CA GLU A 112 -2.35 12.47 -13.60
C GLU A 112 -3.36 11.33 -13.65
N GLY A 113 -4.51 11.52 -13.01
CA GLY A 113 -5.59 10.55 -12.99
C GLY A 113 -6.45 10.67 -11.75
N ILE A 114 -7.26 9.64 -11.51
CA ILE A 114 -8.16 9.55 -10.36
C ILE A 114 -7.64 8.43 -9.46
N PRO A 115 -7.58 8.62 -8.13
CA PRO A 115 -7.28 7.53 -7.21
C PRO A 115 -8.26 6.36 -7.42
N LEU A 116 -7.73 5.16 -7.57
CA LEU A 116 -8.56 4.00 -7.92
C LEU A 116 -9.55 3.64 -6.81
N ASP A 117 -9.17 3.83 -5.55
CA ASP A 117 -10.03 3.61 -4.39
C ASP A 117 -11.28 4.51 -4.37
N ASP A 118 -11.23 5.68 -5.03
CA ASP A 118 -12.37 6.61 -5.12
C ASP A 118 -13.45 6.15 -6.14
N VAL A 119 -13.08 5.31 -7.11
CA VAL A 119 -13.97 4.97 -8.25
C VAL A 119 -14.23 3.47 -8.41
N LEU A 120 -13.37 2.61 -7.87
CA LEU A 120 -13.38 1.17 -8.13
C LEU A 120 -14.72 0.50 -7.81
N SER A 121 -15.33 0.81 -6.67
CA SER A 121 -16.61 0.22 -6.26
C SER A 121 -17.80 0.64 -7.12
N GLY A 122 -17.69 1.76 -7.83
CA GLY A 122 -18.72 2.29 -8.73
C GLY A 122 -18.62 1.80 -10.18
N MET A 123 -17.56 1.07 -10.53
CA MET A 123 -17.36 0.52 -11.87
C MET A 123 -18.23 -0.73 -12.11
N ASP A 124 -18.49 -1.05 -13.38
CA ASP A 124 -19.07 -2.33 -13.73
C ASP A 124 -18.12 -3.50 -13.47
N VAL A 125 -18.68 -4.71 -13.33
CA VAL A 125 -17.93 -5.94 -12.99
C VAL A 125 -16.81 -6.25 -13.98
N SER A 126 -17.04 -6.03 -15.28
CA SER A 126 -16.04 -6.30 -16.31
C SER A 126 -14.84 -5.34 -16.18
N SER A 127 -15.11 -4.04 -15.99
CA SER A 127 -14.10 -3.03 -15.77
C SER A 127 -13.29 -3.28 -14.50
N GLN A 128 -13.96 -3.64 -13.38
CA GLN A 128 -13.28 -4.01 -12.14
C GLN A 128 -12.32 -5.18 -12.35
N ARG A 129 -12.76 -6.23 -13.08
CA ARG A 129 -11.93 -7.41 -13.37
C ARG A 129 -10.73 -7.04 -14.26
N THR A 130 -10.94 -6.31 -15.35
CA THR A 130 -9.88 -5.90 -16.28
C THR A 130 -8.81 -5.05 -15.60
N ILE A 131 -9.21 -4.11 -14.74
CA ILE A 131 -8.26 -3.29 -13.98
C ILE A 131 -7.53 -4.15 -12.94
N GLY A 132 -8.22 -5.14 -12.34
CA GLY A 132 -7.60 -6.12 -11.46
C GLY A 132 -6.55 -6.95 -12.20
N GLU A 133 -6.84 -7.40 -13.42
CA GLU A 133 -5.89 -8.14 -14.27
C GLU A 133 -4.65 -7.28 -14.59
N GLU A 134 -4.84 -6.01 -14.93
CA GLU A 134 -3.71 -5.07 -15.13
C GLU A 134 -2.88 -4.94 -13.83
N ALA A 135 -3.54 -4.77 -12.68
CA ALA A 135 -2.85 -4.70 -11.38
C ALA A 135 -2.05 -5.98 -11.06
N GLY A 136 -2.59 -7.16 -11.39
CA GLY A 136 -1.89 -8.44 -11.24
C GLY A 136 -0.64 -8.53 -12.11
N GLY A 137 -0.75 -8.15 -13.37
CA GLY A 137 0.38 -8.10 -14.32
C GLY A 137 1.48 -7.11 -13.88
N ILE A 138 1.08 -5.94 -13.38
CA ILE A 138 2.02 -4.95 -12.82
C ILE A 138 2.74 -5.54 -11.61
N LEU A 139 2.03 -6.13 -10.65
CA LEU A 139 2.64 -6.73 -9.46
C LEU A 139 3.61 -7.86 -9.81
N LYS A 140 3.25 -8.69 -10.79
CA LYS A 140 4.13 -9.73 -11.33
C LYS A 140 5.43 -9.15 -11.89
N SER A 141 5.34 -8.02 -12.59
CA SER A 141 6.51 -7.31 -13.13
C SER A 141 7.39 -6.71 -12.02
N ILE A 142 6.78 -6.19 -10.93
CA ILE A 142 7.52 -5.74 -9.74
C ILE A 142 8.35 -6.88 -9.16
N HIS A 143 7.73 -8.03 -8.94
CA HIS A 143 8.38 -9.20 -8.36
C HIS A 143 9.43 -9.85 -9.27
N ALA A 144 9.36 -9.63 -10.58
CA ALA A 144 10.34 -10.14 -11.55
C ALA A 144 11.63 -9.29 -11.62
N GLY A 145 11.68 -8.14 -10.95
CA GLY A 145 12.85 -7.28 -10.92
C GLY A 145 14.11 -7.96 -10.38
N SER A 146 15.27 -7.59 -10.92
CA SER A 146 16.57 -8.15 -10.53
C SER A 146 17.32 -7.20 -9.61
N PHE A 147 17.57 -7.61 -8.37
CA PHE A 147 18.23 -6.78 -7.36
C PHE A 147 19.20 -7.57 -6.48
N THR A 148 20.03 -6.84 -5.74
CA THR A 148 20.88 -7.42 -4.69
C THR A 148 20.00 -7.99 -3.58
N LYS A 149 20.12 -9.29 -3.32
CA LYS A 149 19.36 -9.96 -2.25
C LYS A 149 19.69 -9.35 -0.88
N PRO A 150 18.72 -9.26 0.04
CA PRO A 150 18.97 -8.87 1.41
C PRO A 150 19.89 -9.89 2.13
N GLU A 151 20.57 -9.42 3.17
CA GLU A 151 21.50 -10.26 3.97
C GLU A 151 20.83 -11.49 4.59
N HIS A 152 19.60 -11.34 5.03
CA HIS A 152 18.82 -12.41 5.63
C HIS A 152 17.70 -12.88 4.70
N ASP A 153 17.45 -14.20 4.69
CA ASP A 153 16.33 -14.77 3.94
C ASP A 153 14.96 -14.35 4.50
N TRP A 154 13.91 -14.60 3.71
CA TRP A 154 12.56 -14.20 4.11
C TRP A 154 12.09 -14.93 5.37
N SER A 155 12.37 -16.22 5.53
CA SER A 155 11.90 -16.97 6.69
C SER A 155 12.44 -16.40 8.00
N TYR A 156 13.71 -16.06 8.07
CA TYR A 156 14.29 -15.39 9.24
C TYR A 156 13.62 -14.03 9.52
N ARG A 157 13.47 -13.21 8.50
CA ARG A 157 12.86 -11.88 8.63
C ARG A 157 11.40 -11.95 9.08
N MET A 158 10.64 -12.89 8.50
CA MET A 158 9.23 -13.09 8.85
C MET A 158 9.05 -13.64 10.27
N LEU A 159 9.86 -14.61 10.69
CA LEU A 159 9.83 -15.11 12.06
C LEU A 159 10.11 -13.98 13.08
N ARG A 160 11.12 -13.15 12.82
CA ARG A 160 11.41 -11.98 13.68
C ARG A 160 10.28 -10.94 13.67
N LYS A 161 9.56 -10.79 12.54
CA LYS A 161 8.38 -9.94 12.43
C LYS A 161 7.24 -10.50 13.29
N LEU A 162 6.93 -11.79 13.17
CA LEU A 162 5.92 -12.47 13.98
C LEU A 162 6.19 -12.35 15.47
N GLU A 163 7.42 -12.61 15.93
CA GLU A 163 7.81 -12.46 17.33
C GLU A 163 7.53 -11.05 17.86
N ARG A 164 7.91 -10.01 17.09
CA ARG A 164 7.63 -8.62 17.48
C ARG A 164 6.14 -8.30 17.52
N HIS A 165 5.37 -8.80 16.56
CA HIS A 165 3.93 -8.55 16.49
C HIS A 165 3.19 -9.25 17.63
N ILE A 166 3.50 -10.52 17.92
CA ILE A 166 2.92 -11.28 19.02
C ILE A 166 3.28 -10.62 20.37
N LYS A 167 4.53 -10.18 20.54
CA LYS A 167 4.93 -9.43 21.73
C LYS A 167 4.15 -8.12 21.86
N ALA A 168 4.06 -7.32 20.80
CA ALA A 168 3.30 -6.08 20.81
C ALA A 168 1.82 -6.31 21.15
N TYR A 169 1.23 -7.40 20.63
CA TYR A 169 -0.12 -7.80 20.98
C TYR A 169 -0.26 -8.12 22.48
N SER A 170 0.65 -8.92 23.03
CA SER A 170 0.61 -9.29 24.46
C SER A 170 0.76 -8.09 25.41
N GLU A 171 1.46 -7.04 24.96
CA GLU A 171 1.70 -5.81 25.72
C GLU A 171 0.61 -4.74 25.48
N SER A 172 -0.25 -4.89 24.48
CA SER A 172 -1.22 -3.86 24.06
C SER A 172 -2.43 -3.72 24.98
N GLY A 173 -2.74 -4.76 25.75
CA GLY A 173 -3.97 -4.87 26.53
C GLY A 173 -5.23 -5.12 25.71
N LEU A 174 -5.13 -5.30 24.38
CA LEU A 174 -6.26 -5.65 23.51
C LEU A 174 -6.64 -7.13 23.69
N SER A 175 -7.94 -7.41 23.61
CA SER A 175 -8.48 -8.77 23.54
C SER A 175 -9.23 -8.93 22.23
N LEU A 176 -8.69 -9.74 21.32
CA LEU A 176 -9.27 -9.98 20.00
C LEU A 176 -9.94 -11.36 19.96
N PRO A 177 -11.21 -11.47 19.51
CA PRO A 177 -11.94 -12.74 19.50
C PRO A 177 -11.29 -13.82 18.61
N TRP A 178 -10.44 -13.42 17.67
CA TRP A 178 -9.76 -14.28 16.72
C TRP A 178 -8.32 -14.63 17.07
N THR A 179 -7.84 -14.26 18.27
CA THR A 179 -6.44 -14.51 18.67
C THR A 179 -6.05 -15.98 18.57
N GLU A 180 -6.81 -16.88 19.20
CA GLU A 180 -6.50 -18.31 19.19
C GLU A 180 -6.53 -18.93 17.79
N PRO A 181 -7.57 -18.68 16.93
CA PRO A 181 -7.56 -19.15 15.57
C PRO A 181 -6.40 -18.60 14.72
N ALA A 182 -6.03 -17.34 14.92
CA ALA A 182 -4.92 -16.71 14.20
C ALA A 182 -3.57 -17.33 14.60
N LEU A 183 -3.31 -17.51 15.90
CA LEU A 183 -2.09 -18.16 16.40
C LEU A 183 -1.98 -19.62 15.94
N SER A 184 -3.08 -20.38 15.96
CA SER A 184 -3.11 -21.75 15.42
C SER A 184 -2.76 -21.74 13.94
N CYS A 185 -3.40 -20.87 13.13
CA CYS A 185 -3.13 -20.74 11.70
C CYS A 185 -1.65 -20.42 11.43
N ILE A 186 -1.05 -19.50 12.20
CA ILE A 186 0.38 -19.18 12.09
C ILE A 186 1.21 -20.43 12.36
N ASN A 187 1.02 -21.08 13.51
CA ASN A 187 1.83 -22.24 13.94
C ASN A 187 1.74 -23.39 12.94
N ASP A 188 0.56 -23.71 12.42
CA ASP A 188 0.32 -24.79 11.47
C ASP A 188 0.99 -24.58 10.12
N ASN A 189 1.33 -23.31 9.79
CA ASN A 189 1.89 -22.94 8.49
C ASN A 189 3.33 -22.39 8.54
N LEU A 190 3.95 -22.25 9.72
CA LEU A 190 5.33 -21.73 9.85
C LEU A 190 6.35 -22.45 8.96
N GLY A 191 6.22 -23.77 8.81
CA GLY A 191 7.11 -24.57 7.96
C GLY A 191 7.10 -24.14 6.48
N LEU A 192 6.02 -23.53 6.00
CA LEU A 192 5.91 -23.05 4.62
C LEU A 192 6.79 -21.83 4.33
N LEU A 193 7.28 -21.14 5.36
CA LEU A 193 8.19 -19.99 5.18
C LEU A 193 9.59 -20.43 4.74
N THR A 194 9.95 -21.70 4.97
CA THR A 194 11.28 -22.21 4.62
C THR A 194 11.48 -22.24 3.10
N GLY A 195 12.56 -21.64 2.65
CA GLY A 195 12.91 -21.59 1.22
C GLY A 195 12.06 -20.64 0.38
N ARG A 196 11.21 -19.82 1.01
CA ARG A 196 10.47 -18.80 0.26
C ARG A 196 11.42 -17.78 -0.37
N PRO A 197 11.12 -17.34 -1.61
CA PRO A 197 11.95 -16.34 -2.27
C PRO A 197 11.85 -14.99 -1.54
N SER A 198 12.90 -14.19 -1.68
CA SER A 198 12.90 -12.78 -1.27
C SER A 198 13.02 -11.95 -2.53
N LEU A 199 11.90 -11.43 -3.02
CA LEU A 199 11.76 -10.66 -4.25
C LEU A 199 11.45 -9.20 -3.94
N PRO A 200 11.70 -8.27 -4.88
CA PRO A 200 11.28 -6.90 -4.73
C PRO A 200 9.78 -6.81 -4.47
N GLN A 201 9.36 -5.98 -3.54
CA GLN A 201 7.96 -5.72 -3.21
C GLN A 201 7.68 -4.21 -3.25
N HIS A 202 6.47 -3.83 -3.61
CA HIS A 202 5.97 -2.48 -3.40
C HIS A 202 5.80 -2.19 -1.90
N GLY A 203 5.40 -3.20 -1.12
CA GLY A 203 5.20 -3.13 0.32
C GLY A 203 3.88 -2.49 0.78
N ASP A 204 3.14 -1.86 -0.14
CA ASP A 204 1.81 -1.27 0.14
C ASP A 204 0.90 -1.28 -1.10
N TYR A 205 0.84 -2.42 -1.81
CA TYR A 205 0.17 -2.57 -3.10
C TYR A 205 -1.35 -2.75 -2.96
N HIS A 206 -2.09 -1.65 -3.02
CA HIS A 206 -3.56 -1.64 -2.92
C HIS A 206 -4.16 -0.44 -3.70
N PRO A 207 -5.50 -0.43 -3.97
CA PRO A 207 -6.15 0.61 -4.79
C PRO A 207 -5.89 2.06 -4.35
N GLY A 208 -5.66 2.32 -3.06
CA GLY A 208 -5.32 3.64 -2.56
C GLY A 208 -3.97 4.18 -3.04
N ASN A 209 -3.09 3.30 -3.54
CA ASN A 209 -1.78 3.61 -4.13
C ASN A 209 -1.77 3.37 -5.65
N MET A 210 -2.96 3.34 -6.28
CA MET A 210 -3.13 3.20 -7.72
C MET A 210 -3.87 4.40 -8.30
N ILE A 211 -3.40 4.91 -9.42
CA ILE A 211 -3.99 6.05 -10.13
C ILE A 211 -4.52 5.58 -11.48
N LEU A 212 -5.82 5.69 -11.70
CA LEU A 212 -6.44 5.41 -12.98
C LEU A 212 -6.25 6.63 -13.91
N GLY A 213 -5.46 6.45 -14.95
CA GLY A 213 -5.22 7.48 -15.97
C GLY A 213 -6.44 7.70 -16.87
N ARG A 214 -6.44 8.81 -17.59
CA ARG A 214 -7.48 9.11 -18.61
C ARG A 214 -7.50 8.12 -19.77
N ASP A 215 -6.39 7.44 -19.99
CA ASP A 215 -6.22 6.36 -20.98
C ASP A 215 -6.71 5.00 -20.48
N GLY A 216 -7.28 4.94 -19.28
CA GLY A 216 -7.77 3.72 -18.66
C GLY A 216 -6.67 2.84 -18.04
N ARG A 217 -5.40 3.26 -18.09
CA ARG A 217 -4.26 2.48 -17.55
C ARG A 217 -3.94 2.87 -16.11
N LEU A 218 -3.46 1.89 -15.34
CA LEU A 218 -3.01 2.12 -13.99
C LEU A 218 -1.64 2.79 -13.94
N GLY A 219 -1.48 3.69 -12.96
CA GLY A 219 -0.19 4.14 -12.46
C GLY A 219 -0.06 3.77 -10.99
N ILE A 220 1.16 3.47 -10.55
CA ILE A 220 1.44 3.04 -9.17
C ILE A 220 2.23 4.13 -8.46
N VAL A 221 1.84 4.44 -7.23
CA VAL A 221 2.45 5.49 -6.39
C VAL A 221 2.79 4.97 -5.00
N ASP A 222 3.55 5.75 -4.24
CA ASP A 222 3.90 5.53 -2.83
C ASP A 222 4.75 4.27 -2.57
N PHE A 223 5.95 4.27 -3.15
CA PHE A 223 6.96 3.20 -2.99
C PHE A 223 7.78 3.28 -1.70
N ASP A 224 7.35 4.03 -0.70
CA ASP A 224 8.12 4.26 0.52
C ASP A 224 8.32 3.02 1.39
N ARG A 225 7.48 2.02 1.20
CA ARG A 225 7.53 0.74 1.90
C ARG A 225 8.16 -0.36 1.06
N CYS A 226 8.71 0.00 -0.12
CA CYS A 226 9.36 -1.00 -0.95
C CYS A 226 10.51 -1.69 -0.18
N ASP A 227 10.52 -3.00 -0.29
CA ASP A 227 11.47 -3.88 0.40
C ASP A 227 11.58 -5.19 -0.40
N PHE A 228 12.20 -6.19 0.19
CA PHE A 228 12.28 -7.54 -0.34
C PHE A 228 11.48 -8.49 0.54
N GLY A 229 10.71 -9.38 -0.06
CA GLY A 229 9.93 -10.34 0.70
C GLY A 229 9.36 -11.46 -0.14
N ASP A 230 8.59 -12.34 0.49
CA ASP A 230 7.81 -13.32 -0.22
C ASP A 230 6.75 -12.63 -1.09
N PRO A 231 6.73 -12.84 -2.41
CA PRO A 231 5.75 -12.23 -3.29
C PRO A 231 4.29 -12.52 -2.89
N PHE A 232 4.03 -13.62 -2.19
CA PHE A 232 2.69 -13.96 -1.73
C PHE A 232 2.25 -13.12 -0.52
N GLU A 233 3.21 -12.62 0.26
CA GLU A 233 2.90 -11.74 1.39
C GLU A 233 2.21 -10.46 0.94
N GLU A 234 2.56 -9.91 -0.22
CA GLU A 234 2.01 -8.66 -0.70
C GLU A 234 0.49 -8.71 -0.97
N PHE A 235 -0.07 -9.91 -1.22
CA PHE A 235 -1.51 -10.12 -1.41
C PHE A 235 -2.36 -9.90 -0.15
N HIS A 236 -1.74 -9.82 1.04
CA HIS A 236 -2.50 -9.42 2.22
C HIS A 236 -3.13 -8.04 2.07
N ARG A 237 -2.48 -7.12 1.31
CA ARG A 237 -3.04 -5.79 1.01
C ARG A 237 -4.29 -5.87 0.15
N ALA A 238 -4.31 -6.79 -0.80
CA ALA A 238 -5.49 -7.05 -1.63
C ALA A 238 -6.67 -7.55 -0.79
N ALA A 239 -6.44 -8.51 0.10
CA ALA A 239 -7.47 -9.06 0.99
C ALA A 239 -8.01 -8.01 1.98
N VAL A 240 -7.16 -7.16 2.54
CA VAL A 240 -7.55 -6.17 3.56
C VAL A 240 -8.19 -4.93 2.93
N PHE A 241 -7.59 -4.35 1.89
CA PHE A 241 -7.96 -3.03 1.38
C PHE A 241 -8.68 -3.04 0.04
N ALA A 242 -8.36 -3.98 -0.87
CA ALA A 242 -8.99 -4.03 -2.18
C ALA A 242 -10.30 -4.81 -2.17
N ARG A 243 -10.36 -5.93 -1.44
CA ARG A 243 -11.54 -6.80 -1.37
C ARG A 243 -12.81 -6.08 -0.90
N PRO A 244 -12.78 -5.19 0.11
CA PRO A 244 -13.97 -4.43 0.50
C PRO A 244 -14.49 -3.47 -0.57
N LEU A 245 -13.63 -3.07 -1.50
CA LEU A 245 -14.01 -2.20 -2.62
C LEU A 245 -14.52 -3.01 -3.82
N SER A 246 -13.86 -4.13 -4.14
CA SER A 246 -14.24 -4.99 -5.26
C SER A 246 -13.61 -6.38 -5.16
N VAL A 247 -14.45 -7.39 -5.00
CA VAL A 247 -14.08 -8.81 -5.12
C VAL A 247 -13.60 -9.12 -6.55
N ASN A 248 -14.24 -8.55 -7.57
CA ASN A 248 -13.89 -8.76 -8.97
C ASN A 248 -12.48 -8.26 -9.30
N PHE A 249 -12.09 -7.12 -8.73
CA PHE A 249 -10.73 -6.60 -8.85
C PHE A 249 -9.70 -7.57 -8.26
N VAL A 250 -9.95 -8.07 -7.04
CA VAL A 250 -9.01 -8.98 -6.37
C VAL A 250 -8.90 -10.31 -7.11
N ASN A 251 -10.01 -10.86 -7.58
CA ASN A 251 -10.01 -12.07 -8.41
C ASN A 251 -9.23 -11.85 -9.72
N GLY A 252 -9.44 -10.72 -10.41
CA GLY A 252 -8.67 -10.36 -11.60
C GLY A 252 -7.17 -10.24 -11.30
N GLN A 253 -6.81 -9.58 -10.18
CA GLN A 253 -5.41 -9.42 -9.76
C GLN A 253 -4.73 -10.76 -9.50
N ILE A 254 -5.38 -11.67 -8.77
CA ILE A 254 -4.84 -13.00 -8.46
C ILE A 254 -4.69 -13.81 -9.76
N ARG A 255 -5.73 -13.91 -10.58
CA ARG A 255 -5.69 -14.70 -11.82
C ARG A 255 -4.61 -14.24 -12.79
N SER A 256 -4.48 -12.94 -12.98
CA SER A 256 -3.45 -12.39 -13.88
C SER A 256 -2.04 -12.58 -13.33
N TYR A 257 -1.85 -12.44 -12.02
CA TYR A 257 -0.55 -12.66 -11.39
C TYR A 257 -0.05 -14.10 -11.58
N PHE A 258 -0.94 -15.09 -11.40
CA PHE A 258 -0.61 -16.53 -11.49
C PHE A 258 -0.80 -17.14 -12.90
N ASP A 259 -1.21 -16.35 -13.90
CA ASP A 259 -1.61 -16.85 -15.23
C ASP A 259 -2.71 -17.93 -15.15
N GLY A 260 -3.60 -17.79 -14.19
CA GLY A 260 -4.67 -18.74 -13.90
C GLY A 260 -4.94 -18.92 -12.40
N GLU A 261 -5.18 -20.16 -11.98
CA GLU A 261 -5.40 -20.48 -10.58
C GLU A 261 -4.09 -20.59 -9.80
N PRO A 262 -3.99 -19.99 -8.60
CA PRO A 262 -2.85 -20.19 -7.73
C PRO A 262 -2.87 -21.60 -7.11
N GLU A 263 -1.66 -22.14 -6.84
CA GLU A 263 -1.50 -23.40 -6.09
C GLU A 263 -1.97 -23.27 -4.64
N ASP A 264 -2.33 -24.38 -3.99
CA ASP A 264 -2.82 -24.40 -2.61
C ASP A 264 -1.85 -23.77 -1.60
N VAL A 265 -0.54 -23.84 -1.87
CA VAL A 265 0.50 -23.22 -1.04
C VAL A 265 0.34 -21.69 -0.95
N PHE A 266 -0.15 -21.04 -2.02
CA PHE A 266 -0.45 -19.61 -1.99
C PHE A 266 -1.50 -19.28 -0.93
N TRP A 267 -2.60 -20.02 -0.91
CA TRP A 267 -3.70 -19.77 0.04
C TRP A 267 -3.29 -19.99 1.49
N ARG A 268 -2.49 -21.03 1.71
CA ARG A 268 -1.96 -21.35 3.04
C ARG A 268 -0.99 -20.28 3.55
N LEU A 269 -0.12 -19.76 2.69
CA LEU A 269 0.78 -18.64 3.03
C LEU A 269 0.02 -17.34 3.20
N LEU A 270 -0.95 -17.06 2.33
CA LEU A 270 -1.80 -15.87 2.48
C LEU A 270 -2.55 -15.89 3.82
N LYS A 271 -3.09 -17.05 4.25
CA LYS A 271 -3.71 -17.22 5.56
C LYS A 271 -2.73 -16.90 6.70
N LEU A 272 -1.50 -17.40 6.64
CA LEU A 272 -0.46 -17.11 7.63
C LEU A 272 -0.19 -15.60 7.73
N TYR A 273 0.01 -14.95 6.59
CA TYR A 273 0.27 -13.50 6.56
C TYR A 273 -0.92 -12.68 7.05
N LEU A 274 -2.14 -13.10 6.69
CA LEU A 274 -3.37 -12.46 7.16
C LEU A 274 -3.59 -12.68 8.67
N ALA A 275 -3.28 -13.87 9.20
CA ALA A 275 -3.37 -14.15 10.63
C ALA A 275 -2.45 -13.23 11.45
N ASP A 276 -1.23 -12.94 10.96
CA ASP A 276 -0.35 -11.91 11.55
C ASP A 276 -0.98 -10.52 11.49
N ILE A 277 -1.49 -10.14 10.32
CA ILE A 277 -2.03 -8.79 10.08
C ILE A 277 -3.29 -8.52 10.93
N VAL A 278 -4.22 -9.47 11.05
CA VAL A 278 -5.45 -9.26 11.85
C VAL A 278 -5.17 -9.13 13.35
N MET A 279 -4.04 -9.63 13.81
CA MET A 279 -3.59 -9.45 15.21
C MET A 279 -2.88 -8.11 15.39
N TYR A 280 -2.08 -7.68 14.42
CA TYR A 280 -1.20 -6.52 14.58
C TYR A 280 -1.80 -5.19 14.08
N SER A 281 -2.67 -5.19 13.07
CA SER A 281 -3.22 -3.94 12.50
C SER A 281 -3.94 -3.04 13.51
N PRO A 282 -4.75 -3.56 14.47
CA PRO A 282 -5.36 -2.71 15.50
C PRO A 282 -4.32 -2.04 16.40
N ILE A 283 -3.23 -2.74 16.72
CA ILE A 283 -2.13 -2.21 17.54
C ILE A 283 -1.39 -1.12 16.79
N TRP A 284 -1.05 -1.39 15.52
CA TRP A 284 -0.43 -0.41 14.64
C TRP A 284 -1.24 0.88 14.52
N ALA A 285 -2.57 0.78 14.59
CA ALA A 285 -3.46 1.92 14.47
C ALA A 285 -3.57 2.76 15.77
N MET A 286 -3.17 2.25 16.94
CA MET A 286 -3.32 2.95 18.22
C MET A 286 -2.75 4.38 18.24
N PRO A 287 -1.56 4.67 17.70
CA PRO A 287 -1.02 6.03 17.68
C PRO A 287 -1.83 7.03 16.84
N PHE A 288 -2.71 6.56 15.95
CA PHE A 288 -3.53 7.39 15.07
C PHE A 288 -4.94 7.66 15.64
N GLY A 289 -5.24 7.14 16.84
CA GLY A 289 -6.49 7.37 17.56
C GLY A 289 -7.52 6.24 17.41
N LYS A 290 -8.56 6.34 18.25
CA LYS A 290 -9.57 5.28 18.39
C LYS A 290 -10.28 4.96 17.08
N ASP A 291 -10.64 5.97 16.28
CA ASP A 291 -11.36 5.75 15.02
C ASP A 291 -10.56 4.89 14.05
N GLN A 292 -9.22 5.04 14.04
CA GLN A 292 -8.34 4.22 13.20
C GLN A 292 -8.23 2.79 13.72
N VAL A 293 -8.22 2.61 15.05
CA VAL A 293 -8.28 1.27 15.66
C VAL A 293 -9.58 0.58 15.28
N ASP A 294 -10.72 1.28 15.40
CA ASP A 294 -12.04 0.72 15.05
C ASP A 294 -12.10 0.30 13.57
N ILE A 295 -11.54 1.11 12.66
CA ILE A 295 -11.43 0.76 11.24
C ILE A 295 -10.60 -0.50 11.03
N MET A 296 -9.43 -0.61 11.68
CA MET A 296 -8.58 -1.79 11.55
C MET A 296 -9.23 -3.03 12.17
N MET A 297 -10.01 -2.87 13.24
CA MET A 297 -10.81 -3.95 13.82
C MET A 297 -11.86 -4.48 12.84
N GLU A 298 -12.59 -3.60 12.14
CA GLU A 298 -13.57 -4.01 11.13
C GLU A 298 -12.91 -4.74 9.95
N TYR A 299 -11.78 -4.24 9.44
CA TYR A 299 -11.03 -4.94 8.39
C TYR A 299 -10.54 -6.30 8.86
N SER A 300 -9.97 -6.39 10.07
CA SER A 300 -9.50 -7.64 10.64
C SER A 300 -10.65 -8.66 10.80
N LYS A 301 -11.79 -8.22 11.32
CA LYS A 301 -12.99 -9.06 11.45
C LYS A 301 -13.44 -9.60 10.10
N SER A 302 -13.51 -8.74 9.09
CA SER A 302 -13.91 -9.13 7.73
C SER A 302 -12.99 -10.19 7.14
N VAL A 303 -11.66 -10.06 7.32
CA VAL A 303 -10.69 -11.07 6.88
C VAL A 303 -10.88 -12.40 7.60
N VAL A 304 -11.12 -12.37 8.91
CA VAL A 304 -11.38 -13.59 9.71
C VAL A 304 -12.65 -14.29 9.24
N GLU A 305 -13.72 -13.53 8.96
CA GLU A 305 -14.98 -14.06 8.42
C GLU A 305 -14.79 -14.67 7.03
N ASP A 306 -14.02 -14.03 6.15
CA ASP A 306 -13.71 -14.51 4.80
C ASP A 306 -13.07 -15.90 4.79
N PHE A 307 -12.24 -16.21 5.77
CA PHE A 307 -11.61 -17.52 5.93
C PHE A 307 -12.30 -18.44 6.95
N GLY A 308 -13.53 -18.10 7.38
CA GLY A 308 -14.29 -18.91 8.35
C GLY A 308 -13.54 -19.13 9.66
N GLY A 309 -12.90 -18.09 10.21
CA GLY A 309 -12.02 -18.20 11.37
C GLY A 309 -10.73 -18.97 11.08
N PHE A 310 -10.18 -18.83 9.88
CA PHE A 310 -8.99 -19.52 9.34
C PHE A 310 -9.16 -21.03 9.13
N LYS A 311 -10.39 -21.56 9.16
CA LYS A 311 -10.68 -22.97 8.92
C LYS A 311 -10.80 -23.32 7.44
N LEU A 312 -11.18 -22.36 6.59
CA LEU A 312 -11.31 -22.55 5.16
C LEU A 312 -9.94 -22.50 4.48
N ASP A 313 -9.75 -23.33 3.46
CA ASP A 313 -8.50 -23.32 2.67
C ASP A 313 -8.42 -22.10 1.75
N ARG A 314 -9.55 -21.64 1.24
CA ARG A 314 -9.68 -20.45 0.39
C ARG A 314 -10.72 -19.50 0.98
N PRO A 315 -10.62 -18.18 0.75
CA PRO A 315 -11.62 -17.25 1.23
C PRO A 315 -12.92 -17.39 0.44
N VAL A 316 -14.06 -17.13 1.11
CA VAL A 316 -15.41 -17.29 0.52
C VAL A 316 -15.68 -16.41 -0.71
N TRP A 317 -14.91 -15.36 -0.90
CA TRP A 317 -15.05 -14.45 -2.03
C TRP A 317 -14.25 -14.85 -3.27
N TYR A 318 -13.34 -15.82 -3.16
CA TYR A 318 -12.55 -16.23 -4.31
C TYR A 318 -13.38 -17.09 -5.27
N GLU A 319 -13.41 -16.68 -6.53
CA GLU A 319 -14.05 -17.38 -7.63
C GLU A 319 -12.95 -17.88 -8.58
N PRO A 320 -12.82 -19.22 -8.77
CA PRO A 320 -11.85 -19.85 -9.67
C PRO A 320 -11.99 -19.41 -11.13
#